data_e97be629aae2a8a354b1c228186c6b1a
#
_entry.id   e97be629aae2a8a354b1c228186c6b1a
#
_cell.length_a   1.000
_cell.length_b   1.000
_cell.length_c   1.000
_cell.angle_alpha   90.00
_cell.angle_beta   90.00
_cell.angle_gamma   90.00
#
_symmetry.space_group_name_H-M   'P 1'
#
loop_
_entity.id
_entity.type
_entity.pdbx_description
1 polymer ?
#
loop_
_entity_poly.entity_id
_entity_poly.type
_entity_poly.pdbx_seq_one_letter_code
_entity_poly.pdbx_strand_id
1 'polypeptide(L)'
;MSDFSLTLVLHFKTSKIFNGIAKVSIKYERITPFGGIFHVREQFSRFVGPVIDKVLGLRCTSFGYQYSEIAGSLTSVYFCGGDCVEDVTSHLMSHLSLHPTLRTCSSDTILRAISELTTANTTYTSDTGKSYDFNTATKLNRLLVKALLSAGQLMTGASYDLDFDHQFIETEKYDAKMTYKKFFASEANKFEHTGYSPGVAVIGDLIVGMLRLGKAA
;
A
#
# COMPACT_ATOMS: atom_id res chain seq x y z
N MET A 1 -0.36 -29.52 -7.59
CA MET A 1 0.99 -30.12 -7.66
C MET A 1 1.93 -29.13 -7.00
N SER A 2 2.45 -29.48 -5.84
CA SER A 2 3.29 -28.58 -5.03
C SER A 2 4.73 -28.67 -5.50
N ASP A 3 5.22 -27.62 -6.13
CA ASP A 3 6.64 -27.50 -6.43
C ASP A 3 7.44 -27.34 -5.15
N PHE A 4 8.12 -28.40 -4.76
CA PHE A 4 9.12 -28.36 -3.71
C PHE A 4 10.43 -27.85 -4.30
N SER A 5 10.74 -26.59 -4.06
CA SER A 5 12.08 -26.06 -4.35
C SER A 5 13.05 -26.57 -3.27
N LEU A 6 13.99 -27.42 -3.67
CA LEU A 6 15.05 -27.93 -2.82
C LEU A 6 16.23 -26.96 -2.90
N THR A 7 16.44 -26.14 -1.88
CA THR A 7 17.64 -25.29 -1.80
C THR A 7 18.62 -25.86 -0.76
N LEU A 8 19.81 -26.18 -1.21
CA LEU A 8 20.91 -26.68 -0.37
C LEU A 8 21.61 -25.46 0.26
N VAL A 9 21.43 -25.25 1.55
CA VAL A 9 22.16 -24.22 2.30
C VAL A 9 23.38 -24.87 2.97
N LEU A 10 24.56 -24.58 2.44
CA LEU A 10 25.85 -24.98 3.03
C LEU A 10 26.25 -23.97 4.10
N HIS A 11 26.11 -24.33 5.37
CA HIS A 11 26.63 -23.56 6.48
C HIS A 11 28.06 -24.02 6.78
N PHE A 12 29.06 -23.20 6.43
CA PHE A 12 30.43 -23.41 6.86
C PHE A 12 30.65 -22.78 8.25
N LYS A 13 30.70 -23.61 9.30
CA LYS A 13 31.26 -23.18 10.58
C LYS A 13 32.78 -23.23 10.45
N THR A 14 33.44 -22.07 10.37
CA THR A 14 34.88 -21.97 10.56
C THR A 14 35.22 -22.17 12.03
N SER A 15 35.46 -23.42 12.43
CA SER A 15 36.17 -23.73 13.65
C SER A 15 37.59 -24.16 13.28
N LYS A 16 38.54 -23.68 14.07
CA LYS A 16 39.97 -23.91 14.02
C LYS A 16 40.41 -25.23 13.41
N ILE A 17 41.45 -25.14 12.56
CA ILE A 17 42.13 -26.25 11.91
C ILE A 17 42.46 -27.36 12.93
N PHE A 18 41.67 -28.40 12.92
CA PHE A 18 42.01 -29.71 13.36
C PHE A 18 41.46 -30.72 12.33
N ASN A 19 42.30 -31.68 11.96
CA ASN A 19 42.01 -32.74 10.98
C ASN A 19 40.71 -33.50 11.29
N GLY A 20 39.57 -32.87 10.96
CA GLY A 20 38.26 -33.46 11.12
C GLY A 20 37.49 -33.36 9.81
N ILE A 21 37.01 -34.47 9.35
CA ILE A 21 36.07 -34.56 8.20
C ILE A 21 34.90 -33.63 8.47
N ALA A 22 34.72 -32.65 7.60
CA ALA A 22 33.56 -31.77 7.69
C ALA A 22 32.27 -32.57 7.62
N LYS A 23 31.50 -32.59 8.72
CA LYS A 23 30.21 -33.28 8.76
C LYS A 23 29.18 -32.39 8.06
N VAL A 24 28.76 -32.77 6.85
CA VAL A 24 27.68 -32.13 6.13
C VAL A 24 26.36 -32.68 6.69
N SER A 25 25.50 -31.82 7.21
CA SER A 25 24.13 -32.20 7.59
C SER A 25 23.14 -31.56 6.62
N ILE A 26 22.27 -32.38 6.06
CA ILE A 26 21.16 -31.90 5.24
C ILE A 26 20.01 -31.53 6.17
N LYS A 27 19.56 -30.27 6.13
CA LYS A 27 18.38 -29.81 6.85
C LYS A 27 17.28 -29.47 5.85
N TYR A 28 16.08 -29.90 6.17
CA TYR A 28 14.88 -29.49 5.43
C TYR A 28 14.26 -28.30 6.17
N GLU A 29 14.41 -27.12 5.61
CA GLU A 29 13.82 -25.89 6.16
C GLU A 29 12.92 -25.24 5.10
N ARG A 30 11.81 -24.66 5.53
CA ARG A 30 10.99 -23.84 4.65
C ARG A 30 11.73 -22.52 4.42
N ILE A 31 12.10 -22.27 3.18
CA ILE A 31 12.73 -21.02 2.76
C ILE A 31 11.74 -20.22 1.91
N THR A 32 11.86 -18.90 2.01
CA THR A 32 11.07 -17.97 1.21
C THR A 32 12.00 -17.10 0.37
N PRO A 33 11.66 -16.84 -0.91
CA PRO A 33 12.38 -15.87 -1.73
C PRO A 33 12.22 -14.43 -1.21
N PHE A 34 11.22 -14.20 -0.33
CA PHE A 34 10.89 -12.89 0.23
C PHE A 34 11.49 -12.65 1.63
N GLY A 35 12.59 -13.32 1.99
CA GLY A 35 13.18 -13.22 3.34
C GLY A 35 13.47 -11.79 3.81
N GLY A 36 13.86 -10.90 2.91
CA GLY A 36 14.10 -9.49 3.22
C GLY A 36 12.87 -8.72 3.67
N ILE A 37 11.66 -9.14 3.27
CA ILE A 37 10.42 -8.46 3.64
C ILE A 37 10.15 -8.53 5.16
N PHE A 38 10.64 -9.54 5.85
CA PHE A 38 10.43 -9.68 7.29
C PHE A 38 11.03 -8.50 8.04
N HIS A 39 12.24 -8.11 7.69
CA HIS A 39 12.86 -6.94 8.29
C HIS A 39 12.08 -5.64 7.97
N VAL A 40 11.67 -5.46 6.72
CA VAL A 40 10.84 -4.31 6.31
C VAL A 40 9.52 -4.27 7.11
N ARG A 41 8.84 -5.40 7.26
CA ARG A 41 7.60 -5.53 8.01
C ARG A 41 7.78 -5.23 9.51
N GLU A 42 8.88 -5.67 10.11
CA GLU A 42 9.21 -5.36 11.51
C GLU A 42 9.44 -3.85 11.68
N GLN A 43 10.22 -3.21 10.82
CA GLN A 43 10.41 -1.77 10.85
C GLN A 43 9.09 -1.01 10.62
N PHE A 44 8.29 -1.44 9.65
CA PHE A 44 6.96 -0.89 9.43
C PHE A 44 6.09 -0.98 10.69
N SER A 45 6.00 -2.15 11.30
CA SER A 45 5.22 -2.37 12.52
C SER A 45 5.72 -1.52 13.69
N ARG A 46 7.03 -1.30 13.78
CA ARG A 46 7.65 -0.53 14.84
C ARG A 46 7.46 0.98 14.70
N PHE A 47 7.61 1.51 13.50
CA PHE A 47 7.65 2.96 13.28
C PHE A 47 6.38 3.52 12.66
N VAL A 48 5.76 2.83 11.72
CA VAL A 48 4.57 3.30 10.99
C VAL A 48 3.29 2.80 11.63
N GLY A 49 3.27 1.55 12.08
CA GLY A 49 2.10 0.93 12.70
C GLY A 49 1.44 1.79 13.78
N PRO A 50 2.17 2.27 14.81
CA PRO A 50 1.60 3.10 15.87
C PRO A 50 0.98 4.41 15.37
N VAL A 51 1.53 5.00 14.30
CA VAL A 51 0.96 6.22 13.69
C VAL A 51 -0.36 5.90 13.01
N ILE A 52 -0.44 4.77 12.30
CA ILE A 52 -1.68 4.32 11.66
C ILE A 52 -2.76 4.10 12.70
N ASP A 53 -2.49 3.32 13.74
CA ASP A 53 -3.47 2.99 14.78
C ASP A 53 -3.91 4.23 15.57
N LYS A 54 -3.00 5.17 15.82
CA LYS A 54 -3.33 6.43 16.46
C LYS A 54 -4.25 7.33 15.62
N VAL A 55 -4.04 7.36 14.30
CA VAL A 55 -4.78 8.26 13.40
C VAL A 55 -6.11 7.67 12.96
N LEU A 56 -6.13 6.38 12.63
CA LEU A 56 -7.32 5.68 12.14
C LEU A 56 -8.19 5.13 13.27
N GLY A 57 -7.60 4.93 14.45
CA GLY A 57 -8.25 4.34 15.62
C GLY A 57 -8.25 2.80 15.57
N LEU A 58 -8.81 2.21 16.63
CA LEU A 58 -8.97 0.76 16.71
C LEU A 58 -10.03 0.28 15.70
N ARG A 59 -9.67 -0.70 14.89
CA ARG A 59 -10.61 -1.33 13.96
C ARG A 59 -11.45 -2.42 14.63
N CYS A 60 -10.83 -3.19 15.51
CA CYS A 60 -11.48 -4.28 16.23
C CYS A 60 -11.00 -4.33 17.68
N THR A 61 -11.88 -4.76 18.60
CA THR A 61 -11.58 -4.80 20.04
C THR A 61 -11.14 -6.18 20.53
N SER A 62 -11.55 -7.26 19.88
CA SER A 62 -11.29 -8.63 20.35
C SER A 62 -10.62 -9.51 19.33
N PHE A 63 -11.21 -9.64 18.16
CA PHE A 63 -10.71 -10.50 17.10
C PHE A 63 -10.66 -9.74 15.78
N GLY A 64 -9.67 -10.06 14.95
CA GLY A 64 -9.49 -9.45 13.64
C GLY A 64 -8.13 -8.79 13.49
N TYR A 65 -8.00 -7.99 12.44
CA TYR A 65 -6.78 -7.26 12.11
C TYR A 65 -6.97 -5.77 12.36
N GLN A 66 -5.95 -5.13 12.93
CA GLN A 66 -5.88 -3.67 13.05
C GLN A 66 -5.50 -3.04 11.71
N TYR A 67 -5.76 -1.74 11.54
CA TYR A 67 -5.40 -1.03 10.31
C TYR A 67 -3.90 -1.06 10.03
N SER A 68 -3.05 -1.06 11.04
CA SER A 68 -1.60 -1.20 10.89
C SER A 68 -1.19 -2.56 10.31
N GLU A 69 -1.81 -3.66 10.76
CA GLU A 69 -1.55 -5.01 10.24
C GLU A 69 -2.01 -5.15 8.78
N ILE A 70 -3.17 -4.55 8.46
CA ILE A 70 -3.73 -4.54 7.10
C ILE A 70 -2.85 -3.71 6.17
N ALA A 71 -2.47 -2.50 6.59
CA ALA A 71 -1.57 -1.65 5.82
C ALA A 71 -0.21 -2.33 5.59
N GLY A 72 0.33 -2.99 6.61
CA GLY A 72 1.54 -3.77 6.47
C GLY A 72 1.40 -4.93 5.49
N SER A 73 0.25 -5.61 5.45
CA SER A 73 -0.02 -6.67 4.47
C SER A 73 -0.07 -6.11 3.04
N LEU A 74 -0.78 -4.99 2.84
CA LEU A 74 -0.84 -4.31 1.55
C LEU A 74 0.53 -3.81 1.10
N THR A 75 1.30 -3.18 2.00
CA THR A 75 2.64 -2.69 1.69
C THR A 75 3.57 -3.83 1.25
N SER A 76 3.40 -5.04 1.81
CA SER A 76 4.19 -6.21 1.42
C SER A 76 3.99 -6.60 -0.04
N VAL A 77 2.80 -6.38 -0.62
CA VAL A 77 2.54 -6.64 -2.05
C VAL A 77 3.52 -5.85 -2.89
N TYR A 78 3.59 -4.54 -2.69
CA TYR A 78 4.46 -3.66 -3.48
C TYR A 78 5.95 -3.94 -3.25
N PHE A 79 6.38 -4.19 -2.03
CA PHE A 79 7.78 -4.53 -1.74
C PHE A 79 8.21 -5.89 -2.30
N CYS A 80 7.27 -6.79 -2.53
CA CYS A 80 7.53 -8.10 -3.14
C CYS A 80 7.31 -8.10 -4.67
N GLY A 81 7.02 -6.94 -5.27
CA GLY A 81 6.86 -6.78 -6.72
C GLY A 81 5.47 -7.15 -7.24
N GLY A 82 4.47 -7.25 -6.36
CA GLY A 82 3.07 -7.40 -6.76
C GLY A 82 2.45 -6.06 -7.17
N ASP A 83 1.38 -6.10 -7.91
CA ASP A 83 0.67 -4.94 -8.47
C ASP A 83 -0.81 -4.89 -8.09
N CYS A 84 -1.36 -5.96 -7.56
CA CYS A 84 -2.75 -6.01 -7.12
C CYS A 84 -2.91 -6.59 -5.69
N VAL A 85 -4.04 -6.28 -5.06
CA VAL A 85 -4.31 -6.70 -3.68
C VAL A 85 -4.41 -8.22 -3.55
N GLU A 86 -4.86 -8.90 -4.60
CA GLU A 86 -5.03 -10.34 -4.68
C GLU A 86 -3.71 -11.10 -4.52
N ASP A 87 -2.58 -10.48 -4.87
CA ASP A 87 -1.24 -11.07 -4.76
C ASP A 87 -0.90 -11.44 -3.31
N VAL A 88 -1.45 -10.72 -2.34
CA VAL A 88 -1.23 -11.07 -0.93
C VAL A 88 -1.73 -12.48 -0.63
N THR A 89 -2.89 -12.85 -1.15
CA THR A 89 -3.49 -14.17 -0.91
C THR A 89 -2.90 -15.23 -1.81
N SER A 90 -2.70 -14.92 -3.08
CA SER A 90 -2.29 -15.88 -4.10
C SER A 90 -0.81 -16.24 -4.03
N HIS A 91 0.04 -15.28 -3.67
CA HIS A 91 1.49 -15.43 -3.78
C HIS A 91 2.26 -15.21 -2.48
N LEU A 92 1.80 -14.34 -1.58
CA LEU A 92 2.61 -13.92 -0.44
C LEU A 92 2.23 -14.56 0.88
N MET A 93 0.96 -14.88 1.13
CA MET A 93 0.45 -15.30 2.43
C MET A 93 1.18 -16.53 2.98
N SER A 94 1.45 -17.54 2.16
CA SER A 94 2.17 -18.75 2.57
C SER A 94 3.61 -18.47 3.01
N HIS A 95 4.24 -17.44 2.44
CA HIS A 95 5.59 -17.01 2.77
C HIS A 95 5.61 -16.09 3.99
N LEU A 96 4.71 -15.11 4.03
CA LEU A 96 4.64 -14.15 5.14
C LEU A 96 4.19 -14.80 6.46
N SER A 97 3.42 -15.87 6.40
CA SER A 97 3.01 -16.67 7.57
C SER A 97 4.17 -17.42 8.24
N LEU A 98 5.35 -17.47 7.62
CA LEU A 98 6.55 -18.03 8.25
C LEU A 98 7.10 -17.15 9.36
N HIS A 99 6.74 -15.88 9.40
CA HIS A 99 7.14 -14.97 10.48
C HIS A 99 6.32 -15.24 11.75
N PRO A 100 6.96 -15.43 12.91
CA PRO A 100 6.26 -15.91 14.11
C PRO A 100 5.29 -14.89 14.73
N THR A 101 5.52 -13.60 14.52
CA THR A 101 4.77 -12.52 15.21
C THR A 101 4.02 -11.58 14.28
N LEU A 102 4.41 -11.50 13.01
CA LEU A 102 3.75 -10.61 12.05
C LEU A 102 2.51 -11.29 11.47
N ARG A 103 1.38 -10.64 11.63
CA ARG A 103 0.11 -11.11 11.08
C ARG A 103 -0.07 -10.59 9.66
N THR A 104 -0.54 -11.45 8.78
CA THR A 104 -0.85 -11.12 7.38
C THR A 104 -2.30 -11.49 7.12
N CYS A 105 -3.06 -10.55 6.56
CA CYS A 105 -4.47 -10.75 6.23
C CYS A 105 -4.67 -11.03 4.74
N SER A 106 -5.85 -11.57 4.38
CA SER A 106 -6.24 -11.82 3.00
C SER A 106 -6.59 -10.53 2.25
N SER A 107 -6.59 -10.63 0.92
CA SER A 107 -7.05 -9.56 0.01
C SER A 107 -8.45 -9.06 0.36
N ASP A 108 -9.41 -9.95 0.65
CA ASP A 108 -10.76 -9.56 1.05
C ASP A 108 -10.77 -8.69 2.32
N THR A 109 -9.89 -8.99 3.28
CA THR A 109 -9.77 -8.19 4.50
C THR A 109 -9.22 -6.82 4.20
N ILE A 110 -8.25 -6.71 3.29
CA ILE A 110 -7.69 -5.43 2.84
C ILE A 110 -8.77 -4.59 2.14
N LEU A 111 -9.47 -5.18 1.16
CA LEU A 111 -10.53 -4.48 0.42
C LEU A 111 -11.66 -4.01 1.33
N ARG A 112 -12.06 -4.83 2.30
CA ARG A 112 -13.07 -4.45 3.31
C ARG A 112 -12.58 -3.28 4.16
N ALA A 113 -11.35 -3.29 4.62
CA ALA A 113 -10.79 -2.19 5.41
C ALA A 113 -10.68 -0.89 4.62
N ILE A 114 -10.33 -0.97 3.32
CA ILE A 114 -10.34 0.20 2.43
C ILE A 114 -11.76 0.76 2.34
N SER A 115 -12.78 -0.11 2.18
CA SER A 115 -14.18 0.29 2.14
C SER A 115 -14.65 0.95 3.45
N GLU A 116 -14.21 0.45 4.60
CA GLU A 116 -14.51 1.03 5.93
C GLU A 116 -13.93 2.45 6.11
N LEU A 117 -12.85 2.78 5.39
CA LEU A 117 -12.20 4.08 5.43
C LEU A 117 -12.77 5.10 4.46
N THR A 118 -13.72 4.70 3.62
CA THR A 118 -14.37 5.63 2.68
C THR A 118 -15.09 6.76 3.43
N THR A 119 -15.03 7.95 2.85
CA THR A 119 -15.74 9.13 3.34
C THR A 119 -16.80 9.55 2.32
N ALA A 120 -17.82 10.28 2.78
CA ALA A 120 -18.84 10.82 1.88
C ALA A 120 -18.22 11.83 0.91
N ASN A 121 -18.76 11.88 -0.30
CA ASN A 121 -18.42 12.93 -1.26
C ASN A 121 -19.03 14.25 -0.82
N THR A 122 -18.40 15.36 -1.20
CA THR A 122 -18.91 16.71 -1.07
C THR A 122 -19.19 17.23 -2.47
N THR A 123 -20.42 17.67 -2.72
CA THR A 123 -20.81 18.26 -4.00
C THR A 123 -20.59 19.77 -3.94
N TYR A 124 -19.89 20.29 -4.94
CA TYR A 124 -19.74 21.72 -5.18
C TYR A 124 -20.44 22.09 -6.50
N THR A 125 -21.24 23.15 -6.47
CA THR A 125 -21.86 23.70 -7.67
C THR A 125 -21.22 25.04 -7.98
N SER A 126 -20.66 25.18 -9.18
CA SER A 126 -20.06 26.42 -9.66
C SER A 126 -21.12 27.47 -9.98
N ASP A 127 -20.71 28.73 -10.08
CA ASP A 127 -21.58 29.85 -10.47
C ASP A 127 -22.22 29.65 -11.86
N THR A 128 -21.65 28.82 -12.70
CA THR A 128 -22.19 28.43 -14.00
C THR A 128 -23.19 27.28 -13.94
N GLY A 129 -23.56 26.80 -12.73
CA GLY A 129 -24.51 25.71 -12.51
C GLY A 129 -23.94 24.30 -12.75
N LYS A 130 -22.63 24.15 -12.96
CA LYS A 130 -21.99 22.84 -13.07
C LYS A 130 -21.68 22.27 -11.68
N SER A 131 -22.08 21.03 -11.45
CA SER A 131 -21.83 20.35 -10.18
C SER A 131 -20.70 19.33 -10.33
N TYR A 132 -19.86 19.26 -9.30
CA TYR A 132 -18.73 18.34 -9.18
C TYR A 132 -18.75 17.69 -7.81
N ASP A 133 -18.45 16.39 -7.77
CA ASP A 133 -18.28 15.65 -6.54
C ASP A 133 -16.80 15.53 -6.18
N PHE A 134 -16.48 15.84 -4.94
CA PHE A 134 -15.13 15.72 -4.40
C PHE A 134 -15.11 14.68 -3.31
N ASN A 135 -14.05 13.86 -3.28
CA ASN A 135 -13.70 13.04 -2.15
C ASN A 135 -12.28 13.35 -1.70
N THR A 136 -12.17 13.89 -0.51
CA THR A 136 -10.87 14.34 0.04
C THR A 136 -10.13 13.23 0.76
N ALA A 137 -10.71 12.03 0.90
CA ALA A 137 -10.11 10.92 1.68
C ALA A 137 -9.52 11.40 3.01
N THR A 138 -10.25 12.22 3.76
CA THR A 138 -9.75 13.04 4.88
C THR A 138 -8.95 12.25 5.92
N LYS A 139 -9.41 11.03 6.27
CA LYS A 139 -8.70 10.17 7.22
C LYS A 139 -7.32 9.75 6.69
N LEU A 140 -7.24 9.38 5.42
CA LEU A 140 -6.01 8.91 4.79
C LEU A 140 -5.04 10.08 4.56
N ASN A 141 -5.51 11.24 4.14
CA ASN A 141 -4.68 12.43 4.02
C ASN A 141 -4.12 12.87 5.38
N ARG A 142 -4.92 12.81 6.42
CA ARG A 142 -4.45 13.06 7.79
C ARG A 142 -3.38 12.05 8.21
N LEU A 143 -3.57 10.77 7.90
CA LEU A 143 -2.59 9.72 8.18
C LEU A 143 -1.27 10.01 7.46
N LEU A 144 -1.32 10.33 6.16
CA LEU A 144 -0.15 10.61 5.35
C LEU A 144 0.71 11.73 5.94
N VAL A 145 0.10 12.89 6.23
CA VAL A 145 0.80 14.02 6.86
C VAL A 145 1.37 13.66 8.23
N LYS A 146 0.61 12.92 9.06
CA LYS A 146 1.08 12.50 10.39
C LYS A 146 2.23 11.50 10.32
N ALA A 147 2.23 10.61 9.33
CA ALA A 147 3.33 9.69 9.08
C ALA A 147 4.61 10.45 8.67
N LEU A 148 4.50 11.41 7.77
CA LEU A 148 5.63 12.24 7.32
C LEU A 148 6.20 13.09 8.47
N LEU A 149 5.36 13.68 9.31
CA LEU A 149 5.80 14.40 10.51
C LEU A 149 6.49 13.47 11.52
N SER A 150 5.95 12.27 11.73
CA SER A 150 6.54 11.28 12.63
C SER A 150 7.88 10.75 12.13
N ALA A 151 8.05 10.68 10.82
CA ALA A 151 9.31 10.27 10.17
C ALA A 151 10.33 11.41 10.08
N GLY A 152 9.99 12.62 10.55
CA GLY A 152 10.87 13.80 10.45
C GLY A 152 11.06 14.33 9.02
N GLN A 153 10.23 13.89 8.07
CA GLN A 153 10.26 14.38 6.69
C GLN A 153 9.60 15.75 6.54
N LEU A 154 8.68 16.06 7.43
CA LEU A 154 8.08 17.39 7.58
C LEU A 154 8.27 17.89 9.01
N MET A 155 8.33 19.20 9.18
CA MET A 155 8.46 19.87 10.48
C MET A 155 7.27 20.78 10.74
N THR A 156 6.72 20.71 11.94
CA THR A 156 5.64 21.62 12.36
C THR A 156 6.17 23.06 12.40
N GLY A 157 5.41 23.99 11.81
CA GLY A 157 5.76 25.42 11.78
C GLY A 157 6.73 25.82 10.68
N ALA A 158 7.24 24.87 9.88
CA ALA A 158 7.99 25.19 8.67
C ALA A 158 7.05 25.60 7.53
N SER A 159 7.56 26.42 6.59
CA SER A 159 6.88 26.76 5.34
C SER A 159 7.41 25.86 4.24
N TYR A 160 6.51 25.42 3.37
CA TYR A 160 6.81 24.54 2.25
C TYR A 160 6.10 25.02 1.00
N ASP A 161 6.74 24.89 -0.15
CA ASP A 161 6.08 25.04 -1.43
C ASP A 161 5.24 23.80 -1.71
N LEU A 162 3.97 24.01 -2.04
CA LEU A 162 3.01 22.96 -2.30
C LEU A 162 2.63 22.98 -3.78
N ASP A 163 2.97 21.89 -4.47
CA ASP A 163 2.50 21.65 -5.83
C ASP A 163 1.24 20.78 -5.81
N PHE A 164 0.30 21.09 -6.70
CA PHE A 164 -0.93 20.34 -6.85
C PHE A 164 -1.23 20.10 -8.32
N ASP A 165 -1.34 18.86 -8.72
CA ASP A 165 -1.65 18.47 -10.09
C ASP A 165 -2.65 17.32 -10.16
N HIS A 166 -3.30 17.17 -11.30
CA HIS A 166 -4.23 16.09 -11.59
C HIS A 166 -3.59 15.03 -12.47
N GLN A 167 -3.55 13.79 -11.96
CA GLN A 167 -3.12 12.65 -12.75
C GLN A 167 -4.33 11.93 -13.35
N PHE A 168 -4.33 11.71 -14.67
CA PHE A 168 -5.35 10.90 -15.30
C PHE A 168 -4.95 9.42 -15.26
N ILE A 169 -5.85 8.59 -14.69
CA ILE A 169 -5.68 7.13 -14.62
C ILE A 169 -6.83 6.52 -15.42
N GLU A 170 -6.52 5.98 -16.59
CA GLU A 170 -7.50 5.33 -17.43
C GLU A 170 -8.07 4.07 -16.78
N THR A 171 -9.35 3.78 -17.06
CA THR A 171 -10.01 2.58 -16.60
C THR A 171 -10.95 2.04 -17.68
N GLU A 172 -10.88 0.73 -17.88
CA GLU A 172 -11.81 -0.03 -18.74
C GLU A 172 -13.01 -0.58 -17.96
N LYS A 173 -13.07 -0.30 -16.65
CA LYS A 173 -14.13 -0.82 -15.79
C LYS A 173 -15.48 -0.22 -16.14
N TYR A 174 -16.42 -1.04 -16.61
CA TYR A 174 -17.73 -0.62 -17.13
C TYR A 174 -18.60 0.12 -16.09
N ASP A 175 -18.55 -0.29 -14.83
CA ASP A 175 -19.33 0.27 -13.73
C ASP A 175 -18.56 1.26 -12.84
N ALA A 176 -17.43 1.77 -13.34
CA ALA A 176 -16.59 2.70 -12.60
C ALA A 176 -17.35 4.01 -12.30
N LYS A 177 -17.42 4.36 -11.01
CA LYS A 177 -18.06 5.60 -10.53
C LYS A 177 -17.03 6.71 -10.36
N MET A 178 -17.49 7.98 -10.41
CA MET A 178 -16.65 9.17 -10.28
C MET A 178 -15.51 9.21 -11.31
N THR A 179 -15.81 8.78 -12.53
CA THR A 179 -14.92 8.91 -13.68
C THR A 179 -15.24 10.17 -14.46
N TYR A 180 -14.28 10.58 -15.27
CA TYR A 180 -14.55 11.60 -16.28
C TYR A 180 -13.90 11.20 -17.60
N LYS A 181 -14.32 11.87 -18.67
CA LYS A 181 -13.89 11.59 -20.03
C LYS A 181 -12.85 12.60 -20.47
N LYS A 182 -11.72 12.14 -21.00
CA LYS A 182 -10.63 12.97 -21.49
C LYS A 182 -10.32 12.65 -22.95
N PHE A 183 -10.09 13.69 -23.72
CA PHE A 183 -9.61 13.59 -25.10
C PHE A 183 -8.14 14.03 -25.15
N PHE A 184 -7.30 13.21 -25.76
CA PHE A 184 -5.91 13.57 -25.98
C PHE A 184 -5.76 14.18 -27.37
N ALA A 185 -5.28 15.43 -27.43
CA ALA A 185 -5.20 16.21 -28.65
C ALA A 185 -4.16 15.70 -29.67
N SER A 186 -3.23 14.86 -29.24
CA SER A 186 -2.16 14.29 -30.07
C SER A 186 -2.56 13.05 -30.86
N GLU A 187 -3.76 12.52 -30.67
CA GLU A 187 -4.20 11.33 -31.37
C GLU A 187 -4.89 11.69 -32.68
N ALA A 188 -4.46 11.05 -33.78
CA ALA A 188 -5.04 11.27 -35.13
C ALA A 188 -6.53 10.89 -35.18
N ASN A 189 -6.96 9.97 -34.29
CA ASN A 189 -8.35 9.62 -34.03
C ASN A 189 -8.67 10.08 -32.60
N LYS A 190 -9.63 10.97 -32.44
CA LYS A 190 -10.10 11.49 -31.15
C LYS A 190 -10.81 10.39 -30.37
N PHE A 191 -10.06 9.50 -29.74
CA PHE A 191 -10.62 8.53 -28.82
C PHE A 191 -10.95 9.21 -27.49
N GLU A 192 -12.11 8.88 -26.98
CA GLU A 192 -12.57 9.30 -25.66
C GLU A 192 -12.08 8.28 -24.63
N HIS A 193 -11.21 8.74 -23.73
CA HIS A 193 -10.70 7.90 -22.64
C HIS A 193 -11.50 8.15 -21.38
N THR A 194 -11.99 7.09 -20.75
CA THR A 194 -12.68 7.14 -19.47
C THR A 194 -11.71 6.81 -18.36
N GLY A 195 -11.65 7.59 -17.30
CA GLY A 195 -10.72 7.34 -16.23
C GLY A 195 -11.00 8.16 -14.97
N TYR A 196 -10.14 7.97 -14.01
CA TYR A 196 -10.12 8.72 -12.76
C TYR A 196 -9.15 9.90 -12.88
N SER A 197 -9.46 10.98 -12.16
CA SER A 197 -8.56 12.14 -12.06
C SER A 197 -8.29 12.48 -10.60
N PRO A 198 -7.44 11.70 -9.92
CA PRO A 198 -6.96 12.13 -8.62
C PRO A 198 -6.11 13.37 -8.75
N GLY A 199 -6.37 14.35 -7.90
CA GLY A 199 -5.46 15.45 -7.63
C GLY A 199 -4.47 14.99 -6.57
N VAL A 200 -3.19 15.28 -6.78
CA VAL A 200 -2.10 14.90 -5.87
C VAL A 200 -1.40 16.17 -5.40
N ALA A 201 -1.31 16.33 -4.09
CA ALA A 201 -0.56 17.43 -3.47
C ALA A 201 0.82 16.90 -3.05
N VAL A 202 1.88 17.58 -3.45
CA VAL A 202 3.27 17.20 -3.15
C VAL A 202 4.05 18.36 -2.55
N ILE A 203 5.01 18.03 -1.71
CA ILE A 203 6.04 18.95 -1.19
C ILE A 203 7.38 18.32 -1.57
N GLY A 204 8.07 18.90 -2.54
CA GLY A 204 9.23 18.25 -3.15
C GLY A 204 8.85 16.86 -3.70
N ASP A 205 9.48 15.80 -3.20
CA ASP A 205 9.20 14.42 -3.61
C ASP A 205 8.17 13.70 -2.70
N LEU A 206 7.56 14.42 -1.74
CA LEU A 206 6.66 13.84 -0.75
C LEU A 206 5.20 14.08 -1.12
N ILE A 207 4.43 13.01 -1.27
CA ILE A 207 2.96 13.12 -1.41
C ILE A 207 2.39 13.45 -0.04
N VAL A 208 1.71 14.59 0.06
CA VAL A 208 1.10 15.08 1.31
C VAL A 208 -0.42 15.05 1.31
N GLY A 209 -1.03 14.85 0.16
CA GLY A 209 -2.47 14.75 0.07
C GLY A 209 -2.96 14.23 -1.29
N MET A 210 -4.16 13.70 -1.28
CA MET A 210 -4.87 13.26 -2.48
C MET A 210 -6.32 13.71 -2.43
N LEU A 211 -6.84 14.11 -3.57
CA LEU A 211 -8.22 14.50 -3.79
C LEU A 211 -8.75 13.76 -5.00
N ARG A 212 -9.93 13.16 -4.90
CA ARG A 212 -10.62 12.60 -6.06
C ARG A 212 -11.70 13.56 -6.53
N LEU A 213 -11.63 13.95 -7.79
CA LEU A 213 -12.63 14.72 -8.49
C LEU A 213 -13.41 13.81 -9.43
N GLY A 214 -14.73 13.90 -9.40
CA GLY A 214 -15.62 13.24 -10.36
C GLY A 214 -16.71 14.20 -10.81
N LYS A 215 -17.31 13.92 -11.96
CA LYS A 215 -18.51 14.63 -12.37
C LYS A 215 -19.65 14.18 -11.47
N ALA A 216 -20.43 15.13 -10.94
CA ALA A 216 -21.65 14.78 -10.23
C ALA A 216 -22.62 14.06 -11.20
N ALA A 217 -23.26 12.99 -10.69
CA ALA A 217 -24.19 12.19 -11.45
C ALA A 217 -25.45 12.96 -11.81
#